data_bcb72e9bfcac2b37c3c29d7bdfa43237
#
_entry.id   bcb72e9bfcac2b37c3c29d7bdfa43237
#
_cell.length_a   1.000
_cell.length_b   1.000
_cell.length_c   1.000
_cell.angle_alpha   90.00
_cell.angle_beta   90.00
_cell.angle_gamma   90.00
#
_symmetry.space_group_name_H-M   'P 1'
#
loop_
_entity.id
_entity.type
_entity.pdbx_description
1 polymer ?
#
loop_
_entity_poly.entity_id
_entity_poly.type
_entity_poly.pdbx_seq_one_letter_code
_entity_poly.pdbx_strand_id
1 'polypeptide(L)'
;MSQSLITRRKSFLLRIIPVMLCFFAMGFVDLVGTASNYVQQDLGLTDAQANLFPSLVFFWFLIFSVPTGMLMNKIGRKNTVLISLVVTAVSLFIPTFGDSYLIMLASFSLLGIGNAIMQTSLNPLITNLISSDRLASTLTFGQFVKAIASFLAPIIAAWGATTLLPVFGLGWRVLFVIYAVISLLAISLLAATSIEEDRPVAASSIGQCLKQLGRPFILLSFLGIMCHVGIDVGTNTTAPKIIIERLGLPLEDAGFATGIYFIFRTIGCFLGAFILRAISPKLFFAISVLMMLVGMSLLALCDTLAPLYTGIGLIGFGNSNIFSVIFSQALVYASDKKNEVSGLMIMGLFGGTVFPLAMGYAADAVGQIGAVAVMTVGVLYLLYYTLKIKKI
;
A
#
# COMPACT_ATOMS: atom_id res chain seq x y z
N MET A 1 -29.03 18.55 -24.00
CA MET A 1 -28.14 17.41 -23.68
C MET A 1 -26.76 17.81 -23.11
N SER A 2 -26.18 18.93 -23.50
CA SER A 2 -24.84 19.40 -23.05
C SER A 2 -24.80 19.87 -21.57
N GLN A 3 -25.75 20.65 -21.09
CA GLN A 3 -25.76 21.21 -19.71
C GLN A 3 -25.92 20.15 -18.62
N SER A 4 -26.75 19.13 -18.83
CA SER A 4 -26.94 18.03 -17.85
C SER A 4 -25.68 17.16 -17.71
N LEU A 5 -24.94 16.95 -18.79
CA LEU A 5 -23.65 16.23 -18.78
C LEU A 5 -22.56 17.01 -18.04
N ILE A 6 -22.52 18.33 -18.24
CA ILE A 6 -21.56 19.21 -17.55
C ILE A 6 -21.84 19.25 -16.05
N THR A 7 -23.11 19.32 -15.65
CA THR A 7 -23.53 19.32 -14.24
C THR A 7 -23.23 17.98 -13.56
N ARG A 8 -23.51 16.86 -14.23
CA ARG A 8 -23.16 15.51 -13.73
C ARG A 8 -21.65 15.35 -13.58
N ARG A 9 -20.86 15.82 -14.55
CA ARG A 9 -19.40 15.75 -14.51
C ARG A 9 -18.81 16.62 -13.38
N LYS A 10 -19.33 17.83 -13.17
CA LYS A 10 -18.94 18.69 -12.05
C LYS A 10 -19.26 18.05 -10.70
N SER A 11 -20.45 17.48 -10.53
CA SER A 11 -20.87 16.79 -9.31
C SER A 11 -19.99 15.56 -9.04
N PHE A 12 -19.59 14.81 -10.05
CA PHE A 12 -18.68 13.67 -9.91
C PHE A 12 -17.28 14.13 -9.48
N LEU A 13 -16.71 15.14 -10.11
CA LEU A 13 -15.38 15.66 -9.76
C LEU A 13 -15.34 16.20 -8.33
N LEU A 14 -16.39 16.89 -7.89
CA LEU A 14 -16.50 17.41 -6.52
C LEU A 14 -16.52 16.30 -5.46
N ARG A 15 -16.96 15.07 -5.81
CA ARG A 15 -16.96 13.92 -4.91
C ARG A 15 -15.67 13.10 -4.98
N ILE A 16 -15.07 12.94 -6.17
CA ILE A 16 -13.89 12.08 -6.35
C ILE A 16 -12.59 12.75 -5.89
N ILE A 17 -12.44 14.08 -6.03
CA ILE A 17 -11.24 14.80 -5.63
C ILE A 17 -10.93 14.65 -4.13
N PRO A 18 -11.88 14.85 -3.19
CA PRO A 18 -11.64 14.63 -1.78
C PRO A 18 -11.24 13.18 -1.47
N VAL A 19 -11.84 12.21 -2.17
CA VAL A 19 -11.48 10.79 -2.02
C VAL A 19 -10.06 10.50 -2.53
N MET A 20 -9.65 11.11 -3.66
CA MET A 20 -8.28 11.00 -4.16
C MET A 20 -7.28 11.67 -3.20
N LEU A 21 -7.63 12.76 -2.55
CA LEU A 21 -6.79 13.36 -1.51
C LEU A 21 -6.64 12.43 -0.29
N CYS A 22 -7.67 11.63 0.04
CA CYS A 22 -7.54 10.59 1.05
C CYS A 22 -6.57 9.47 0.61
N PHE A 23 -6.52 9.11 -0.69
CA PHE A 23 -5.48 8.22 -1.21
C PHE A 23 -4.08 8.82 -1.11
N PHE A 24 -3.94 10.12 -1.31
CA PHE A 24 -2.68 10.80 -1.07
C PHE A 24 -2.27 10.70 0.40
N ALA A 25 -3.19 11.01 1.33
CA ALA A 25 -2.97 10.86 2.76
C ALA A 25 -2.68 9.41 3.19
N MET A 26 -3.26 8.41 2.51
CA MET A 26 -2.96 7.00 2.73
C MET A 26 -1.47 6.67 2.47
N GLY A 27 -0.80 7.43 1.60
CA GLY A 27 0.63 7.29 1.34
C GLY A 27 1.54 7.78 2.47
N PHE A 28 1.02 8.51 3.45
CA PHE A 28 1.83 9.04 4.55
C PHE A 28 2.46 7.94 5.42
N VAL A 29 1.88 6.76 5.46
CA VAL A 29 2.48 5.62 6.17
C VAL A 29 3.87 5.26 5.63
N ASP A 30 4.11 5.49 4.36
CA ASP A 30 5.38 5.14 3.71
C ASP A 30 6.52 6.10 4.13
N LEU A 31 6.18 7.26 4.77
CA LEU A 31 7.18 8.14 5.40
C LEU A 31 7.99 7.43 6.49
N VAL A 32 7.43 6.37 7.10
CA VAL A 32 8.09 5.65 8.19
C VAL A 32 9.46 5.11 7.76
N GLY A 33 9.58 4.63 6.52
CA GLY A 33 10.87 4.17 5.99
C GLY A 33 11.93 5.27 5.98
N THR A 34 11.58 6.46 5.49
CA THR A 34 12.47 7.63 5.50
C THR A 34 12.73 8.15 6.91
N ALA A 35 11.66 8.33 7.70
CA ALA A 35 11.76 8.90 9.04
C ALA A 35 12.55 8.00 9.99
N SER A 36 12.46 6.66 9.87
CA SER A 36 13.22 5.73 10.70
C SER A 36 14.73 5.97 10.62
N ASN A 37 15.25 6.28 9.43
CA ASN A 37 16.68 6.54 9.24
C ASN A 37 17.12 7.83 9.95
N TYR A 38 16.32 8.90 9.87
CA TYR A 38 16.61 10.15 10.58
C TYR A 38 16.49 9.97 12.10
N VAL A 39 15.46 9.26 12.58
CA VAL A 39 15.28 8.96 14.01
C VAL A 39 16.44 8.10 14.52
N GLN A 40 16.88 7.12 13.74
CA GLN A 40 18.03 6.28 14.07
C GLN A 40 19.29 7.13 14.27
N GLN A 41 19.54 8.08 13.37
CA GLN A 41 20.68 8.98 13.44
C GLN A 41 20.58 9.95 14.62
N ASP A 42 19.40 10.59 14.80
CA ASP A 42 19.16 11.58 15.86
C ASP A 42 19.29 10.98 17.26
N LEU A 43 18.84 9.75 17.47
CA LEU A 43 18.78 9.08 18.77
C LEU A 43 19.88 8.04 18.98
N GLY A 44 20.76 7.81 17.99
CA GLY A 44 21.82 6.80 18.07
C GLY A 44 21.28 5.38 18.24
N LEU A 45 20.18 5.02 17.57
CA LEU A 45 19.52 3.73 17.72
C LEU A 45 20.26 2.62 17.00
N THR A 46 20.13 1.39 17.52
CA THR A 46 20.53 0.19 16.78
C THR A 46 19.61 -0.08 15.59
N ASP A 47 20.08 -0.85 14.59
CA ASP A 47 19.27 -1.25 13.44
C ASP A 47 18.01 -2.00 13.88
N ALA A 48 18.11 -2.86 14.89
CA ALA A 48 16.95 -3.57 15.45
C ALA A 48 15.91 -2.62 16.01
N GLN A 49 16.32 -1.56 16.73
CA GLN A 49 15.41 -0.56 17.28
C GLN A 49 14.76 0.28 16.16
N ALA A 50 15.51 0.70 15.16
CA ALA A 50 14.99 1.45 14.03
C ALA A 50 13.99 0.64 13.20
N ASN A 51 14.27 -0.65 12.98
CA ASN A 51 13.39 -1.56 12.24
C ASN A 51 12.09 -1.90 12.96
N LEU A 52 11.97 -1.62 14.26
CA LEU A 52 10.69 -1.77 14.96
C LEU A 52 9.62 -0.79 14.43
N PHE A 53 9.99 0.39 13.97
CA PHE A 53 9.03 1.38 13.46
C PHE A 53 8.22 0.85 12.26
N PRO A 54 8.82 0.42 11.14
CA PRO A 54 8.07 -0.15 10.02
C PRO A 54 7.39 -1.48 10.40
N SER A 55 8.00 -2.30 11.24
CA SER A 55 7.40 -3.57 11.67
C SER A 55 6.09 -3.38 12.42
N LEU A 56 6.01 -2.38 13.30
CA LEU A 56 4.78 -2.04 14.02
C LEU A 56 3.66 -1.58 13.09
N VAL A 57 3.98 -0.88 12.02
CA VAL A 57 2.96 -0.45 11.05
C VAL A 57 2.22 -1.66 10.48
N PHE A 58 2.93 -2.68 9.99
CA PHE A 58 2.32 -3.90 9.43
C PHE A 58 1.62 -4.74 10.48
N PHE A 59 2.11 -4.76 11.72
CA PHE A 59 1.47 -5.44 12.83
C PHE A 59 0.04 -4.92 13.09
N TRP A 60 -0.18 -3.62 13.04
CA TRP A 60 -1.49 -3.02 13.24
C TRP A 60 -2.50 -3.34 12.16
N PHE A 61 -2.05 -3.64 10.93
CA PHE A 61 -2.93 -4.12 9.88
C PHE A 61 -3.57 -5.47 10.24
N LEU A 62 -2.84 -6.38 10.87
CA LEU A 62 -3.37 -7.65 11.34
C LEU A 62 -4.52 -7.44 12.35
N ILE A 63 -4.35 -6.49 13.26
CA ILE A 63 -5.28 -6.28 14.38
C ILE A 63 -6.47 -5.42 13.98
N PHE A 64 -6.25 -4.27 13.33
CA PHE A 64 -7.29 -3.26 13.12
C PHE A 64 -8.13 -3.45 11.84
N SER A 65 -7.67 -4.22 10.86
CA SER A 65 -8.39 -4.31 9.58
C SER A 65 -9.79 -4.94 9.73
N VAL A 66 -9.91 -6.07 10.42
CA VAL A 66 -11.22 -6.73 10.63
C VAL A 66 -12.14 -5.91 11.52
N PRO A 67 -11.72 -5.39 12.70
CA PRO A 67 -12.54 -4.46 13.48
C PRO A 67 -13.01 -3.24 12.70
N THR A 68 -12.20 -2.71 11.78
CA THR A 68 -12.59 -1.60 10.92
C THR A 68 -13.70 -2.00 9.94
N GLY A 69 -13.67 -3.23 9.40
CA GLY A 69 -14.77 -3.75 8.60
C GLY A 69 -16.11 -3.73 9.34
N MET A 70 -16.08 -4.09 10.63
CA MET A 70 -17.26 -4.02 11.52
C MET A 70 -17.66 -2.57 11.82
N LEU A 71 -16.68 -1.69 12.05
CA LEU A 71 -16.92 -0.28 12.31
C LEU A 71 -17.64 0.39 11.13
N MET A 72 -17.23 0.08 9.89
CA MET A 72 -17.91 0.56 8.68
C MET A 72 -19.40 0.18 8.63
N ASN A 73 -19.76 -1.01 9.09
CA ASN A 73 -21.16 -1.44 9.16
C ASN A 73 -21.95 -0.61 10.19
N LYS A 74 -21.29 -0.11 11.23
CA LYS A 74 -21.92 0.64 12.32
C LYS A 74 -22.08 2.13 12.01
N ILE A 75 -21.02 2.77 11.51
CA ILE A 75 -20.97 4.23 11.32
C ILE A 75 -20.85 4.69 9.86
N GLY A 76 -20.71 3.75 8.90
CA GLY A 76 -20.51 4.01 7.47
C GLY A 76 -19.01 4.12 7.11
N ARG A 77 -18.73 4.00 5.81
CA ARG A 77 -17.37 4.03 5.24
C ARG A 77 -16.75 5.41 5.34
N LYS A 78 -17.50 6.46 4.96
CA LYS A 78 -17.05 7.85 5.00
C LYS A 78 -16.61 8.26 6.40
N ASN A 79 -17.44 7.98 7.43
CA ASN A 79 -17.13 8.33 8.81
C ASN A 79 -15.91 7.54 9.32
N THR A 80 -15.74 6.29 8.90
CA THR A 80 -14.57 5.47 9.22
C THR A 80 -13.30 6.05 8.59
N VAL A 81 -13.36 6.53 7.35
CA VAL A 81 -12.24 7.25 6.71
C VAL A 81 -11.93 8.57 7.45
N LEU A 82 -12.94 9.32 7.88
CA LEU A 82 -12.73 10.54 8.66
C LEU A 82 -12.01 10.24 9.99
N ILE A 83 -12.41 9.19 10.70
CA ILE A 83 -11.71 8.73 11.93
C ILE A 83 -10.26 8.39 11.61
N SER A 84 -9.99 7.64 10.53
CA SER A 84 -8.62 7.28 10.15
C SER A 84 -7.75 8.50 9.86
N LEU A 85 -8.29 9.51 9.18
CA LEU A 85 -7.58 10.77 8.90
C LEU A 85 -7.28 11.54 10.19
N VAL A 86 -8.21 11.57 11.16
CA VAL A 86 -7.99 12.18 12.47
C VAL A 86 -6.86 11.45 13.23
N VAL A 87 -6.91 10.11 13.28
CA VAL A 87 -5.86 9.29 13.89
C VAL A 87 -4.51 9.55 13.22
N THR A 88 -4.47 9.59 11.89
CA THR A 88 -3.26 9.91 11.12
C THR A 88 -2.76 11.32 11.41
N ALA A 89 -3.63 12.34 11.44
CA ALA A 89 -3.23 13.70 11.78
C ALA A 89 -2.63 13.78 13.18
N VAL A 90 -3.28 13.16 14.18
CA VAL A 90 -2.77 13.10 15.57
C VAL A 90 -1.40 12.43 15.59
N SER A 91 -1.21 11.30 14.91
CA SER A 91 0.08 10.61 14.86
C SER A 91 1.21 11.49 14.33
N LEU A 92 0.92 12.30 13.30
CA LEU A 92 1.89 13.21 12.67
C LEU A 92 2.23 14.43 13.55
N PHE A 93 1.36 14.81 14.50
CA PHE A 93 1.67 15.86 15.47
C PHE A 93 2.54 15.38 16.64
N ILE A 94 2.48 14.09 17.01
CA ILE A 94 3.21 13.56 18.17
C ILE A 94 4.72 13.85 18.12
N PRO A 95 5.44 13.68 16.95
CA PRO A 95 6.88 13.96 16.88
C PRO A 95 7.28 15.41 17.06
N THR A 96 6.32 16.34 17.07
CA THR A 96 6.59 17.77 17.34
C THR A 96 6.70 18.09 18.83
N PHE A 97 6.28 17.17 19.70
CA PHE A 97 6.28 17.37 21.17
C PHE A 97 7.52 16.81 21.88
N GLY A 98 8.36 16.06 21.18
CA GLY A 98 9.58 15.53 21.78
C GLY A 98 10.34 14.52 20.91
N ASP A 99 11.54 14.19 21.33
CA ASP A 99 12.56 13.46 20.56
C ASP A 99 12.87 12.08 21.14
N SER A 100 12.04 11.54 22.06
CA SER A 100 12.34 10.24 22.65
C SER A 100 11.91 9.08 21.75
N TYR A 101 12.60 7.95 21.86
CA TYR A 101 12.27 6.71 21.17
C TYR A 101 10.81 6.28 21.37
N LEU A 102 10.28 6.40 22.60
CA LEU A 102 8.91 6.04 22.90
C LEU A 102 7.89 6.96 22.23
N ILE A 103 8.19 8.25 22.11
CA ILE A 103 7.35 9.21 21.38
C ILE A 103 7.28 8.84 19.91
N MET A 104 8.42 8.53 19.28
CA MET A 104 8.47 8.09 17.89
C MET A 104 7.75 6.76 17.69
N LEU A 105 7.94 5.80 18.61
CA LEU A 105 7.25 4.51 18.58
C LEU A 105 5.72 4.66 18.67
N ALA A 106 5.24 5.52 19.55
CA ALA A 106 3.82 5.83 19.70
C ALA A 106 3.27 6.51 18.42
N SER A 107 4.00 7.48 17.86
CA SER A 107 3.64 8.14 16.60
C SER A 107 3.49 7.14 15.46
N PHE A 108 4.51 6.32 15.20
CA PHE A 108 4.48 5.36 14.10
C PHE A 108 3.48 4.23 14.32
N SER A 109 3.27 3.79 15.57
CA SER A 109 2.19 2.86 15.91
C SER A 109 0.83 3.46 15.56
N LEU A 110 0.57 4.69 15.97
CA LEU A 110 -0.70 5.36 15.71
C LEU A 110 -0.90 5.65 14.21
N LEU A 111 0.19 5.98 13.49
CA LEU A 111 0.18 6.12 12.03
C LEU A 111 -0.20 4.79 11.36
N GLY A 112 0.35 3.67 11.82
CA GLY A 112 0.00 2.33 11.34
C GLY A 112 -1.47 1.99 11.60
N ILE A 113 -1.99 2.28 12.79
CA ILE A 113 -3.41 2.12 13.14
C ILE A 113 -4.28 2.96 12.21
N GLY A 114 -3.99 4.25 12.07
CA GLY A 114 -4.70 5.17 11.18
C GLY A 114 -4.72 4.66 9.74
N ASN A 115 -3.58 4.17 9.26
CA ASN A 115 -3.47 3.65 7.89
C ASN A 115 -4.21 2.32 7.69
N ALA A 116 -4.21 1.41 8.67
CA ALA A 116 -4.99 0.18 8.61
C ALA A 116 -6.49 0.48 8.51
N ILE A 117 -6.99 1.43 9.30
CA ILE A 117 -8.37 1.91 9.24
C ILE A 117 -8.64 2.57 7.88
N MET A 118 -7.74 3.43 7.40
CA MET A 118 -7.86 4.14 6.13
C MET A 118 -7.97 3.17 4.95
N GLN A 119 -7.02 2.25 4.79
CA GLN A 119 -7.00 1.33 3.67
C GLN A 119 -8.23 0.41 3.66
N THR A 120 -8.67 -0.03 4.85
CA THR A 120 -9.86 -0.87 4.99
C THR A 120 -11.14 -0.15 4.56
N SER A 121 -11.27 1.16 4.85
CA SER A 121 -12.51 1.91 4.63
C SER A 121 -12.52 2.72 3.33
N LEU A 122 -11.39 3.26 2.90
CA LEU A 122 -11.30 4.10 1.70
C LEU A 122 -11.51 3.29 0.41
N ASN A 123 -10.92 2.10 0.34
CA ASN A 123 -11.05 1.26 -0.85
C ASN A 123 -12.50 0.87 -1.16
N PRO A 124 -13.33 0.38 -0.20
CA PRO A 124 -14.73 0.13 -0.48
C PRO A 124 -15.58 1.42 -0.59
N LEU A 125 -15.15 2.56 -0.06
CA LEU A 125 -15.85 3.83 -0.23
C LEU A 125 -15.96 4.22 -1.72
N ILE A 126 -14.95 3.89 -2.53
CA ILE A 126 -14.97 4.11 -3.99
C ILE A 126 -16.17 3.39 -4.65
N THR A 127 -16.59 2.23 -4.15
CA THR A 127 -17.73 1.49 -4.74
C THR A 127 -19.07 2.26 -4.65
N ASN A 128 -19.14 3.29 -3.81
CA ASN A 128 -20.30 4.19 -3.74
C ASN A 128 -20.28 5.28 -4.81
N LEU A 129 -19.14 5.50 -5.46
CA LEU A 129 -18.93 6.57 -6.44
C LEU A 129 -18.77 6.05 -7.88
N ILE A 130 -18.35 4.80 -8.02
CA ILE A 130 -17.90 4.22 -9.29
C ILE A 130 -18.61 2.88 -9.52
N SER A 131 -18.98 2.61 -10.77
CA SER A 131 -19.50 1.31 -11.21
C SER A 131 -18.45 0.21 -11.15
N SER A 132 -18.89 -1.04 -11.03
CA SER A 132 -18.02 -2.20 -10.82
C SER A 132 -17.01 -2.41 -11.95
N ASP A 133 -17.40 -2.10 -13.20
CA ASP A 133 -16.52 -2.19 -14.39
C ASP A 133 -15.29 -1.27 -14.34
N ARG A 134 -15.38 -0.16 -13.60
CA ARG A 134 -14.29 0.83 -13.44
C ARG A 134 -13.56 0.74 -12.11
N LEU A 135 -13.98 -0.16 -11.23
CA LEU A 135 -13.47 -0.22 -9.86
C LEU A 135 -11.97 -0.50 -9.82
N ALA A 136 -11.48 -1.50 -10.55
CA ALA A 136 -10.05 -1.83 -10.59
C ALA A 136 -9.19 -0.67 -11.10
N SER A 137 -9.62 -0.02 -12.20
CA SER A 137 -8.93 1.15 -12.76
C SER A 137 -8.88 2.31 -11.78
N THR A 138 -9.98 2.58 -11.06
CA THR A 138 -10.05 3.70 -10.12
C THR A 138 -9.23 3.42 -8.86
N LEU A 139 -9.24 2.19 -8.35
CA LEU A 139 -8.37 1.78 -7.24
C LEU A 139 -6.89 1.89 -7.63
N THR A 140 -6.53 1.45 -8.84
CA THR A 140 -5.17 1.59 -9.38
C THR A 140 -4.75 3.06 -9.48
N PHE A 141 -5.64 3.95 -9.94
CA PHE A 141 -5.37 5.38 -9.95
C PHE A 141 -5.20 5.94 -8.53
N GLY A 142 -6.01 5.48 -7.57
CA GLY A 142 -5.82 5.79 -6.15
C GLY A 142 -4.44 5.36 -5.62
N GLN A 143 -3.98 4.15 -5.99
CA GLN A 143 -2.63 3.69 -5.61
C GLN A 143 -1.52 4.54 -6.26
N PHE A 144 -1.71 5.03 -7.49
CA PHE A 144 -0.80 5.99 -8.10
C PHE A 144 -0.73 7.31 -7.31
N VAL A 145 -1.90 7.85 -6.91
CA VAL A 145 -1.96 9.06 -6.08
C VAL A 145 -1.28 8.85 -4.73
N LYS A 146 -1.47 7.66 -4.11
CA LYS A 146 -0.74 7.23 -2.91
C LYS A 146 0.78 7.26 -3.13
N ALA A 147 1.24 6.68 -4.24
CA ALA A 147 2.67 6.59 -4.57
C ALA A 147 3.34 7.96 -4.72
N ILE A 148 2.60 9.00 -5.15
CA ILE A 148 3.12 10.37 -5.20
C ILE A 148 3.49 10.86 -3.79
N ALA A 149 2.64 10.63 -2.78
CA ALA A 149 2.93 11.01 -1.41
C ALA A 149 4.17 10.28 -0.88
N SER A 150 4.26 8.96 -1.14
CA SER A 150 5.41 8.14 -0.75
C SER A 150 6.71 8.64 -1.38
N PHE A 151 6.68 9.03 -2.66
CA PHE A 151 7.81 9.60 -3.39
C PHE A 151 8.25 10.96 -2.85
N LEU A 152 7.31 11.80 -2.43
CA LEU A 152 7.59 13.13 -1.89
C LEU A 152 8.22 13.09 -0.48
N ALA A 153 7.97 12.04 0.29
CA ALA A 153 8.43 11.95 1.68
C ALA A 153 9.96 12.14 1.83
N PRO A 154 10.84 11.40 1.13
CA PRO A 154 12.28 11.59 1.26
C PRO A 154 12.74 12.96 0.74
N ILE A 155 12.08 13.51 -0.29
CA ILE A 155 12.41 14.84 -0.85
C ILE A 155 12.12 15.93 0.18
N ILE A 156 10.94 15.89 0.82
CA ILE A 156 10.54 16.85 1.84
C ILE A 156 11.45 16.74 3.07
N ALA A 157 11.78 15.53 3.51
CA ALA A 157 12.65 15.31 4.65
C ALA A 157 14.08 15.85 4.39
N ALA A 158 14.65 15.55 3.23
CA ALA A 158 15.97 16.05 2.83
C ALA A 158 15.98 17.58 2.69
N TRP A 159 14.94 18.16 2.09
CA TRP A 159 14.79 19.62 2.02
C TRP A 159 14.75 20.24 3.41
N GLY A 160 13.95 19.69 4.33
CA GLY A 160 13.88 20.18 5.71
C GLY A 160 15.18 20.04 6.49
N ALA A 161 15.94 18.95 6.26
CA ALA A 161 17.22 18.72 6.90
C ALA A 161 18.31 19.70 6.47
N THR A 162 18.28 20.14 5.20
CA THR A 162 19.33 20.99 4.58
C THR A 162 19.01 22.48 4.54
N THR A 163 17.74 22.84 4.77
CA THR A 163 17.31 24.24 4.68
C THR A 163 17.76 25.03 5.92
N LEU A 164 18.54 26.11 5.68
CA LEU A 164 19.06 27.00 6.72
C LEU A 164 17.97 27.87 7.38
N LEU A 165 16.80 28.01 6.77
CA LEU A 165 15.66 28.65 7.39
C LEU A 165 15.03 27.65 8.38
N PRO A 166 15.14 27.89 9.67
CA PRO A 166 14.49 27.03 10.64
C PRO A 166 12.98 27.20 10.50
N VAL A 167 12.34 26.38 9.68
CA VAL A 167 10.89 26.24 9.74
C VAL A 167 10.58 25.67 11.11
N PHE A 168 10.43 26.57 12.10
CA PHE A 168 10.22 26.25 13.51
C PHE A 168 11.31 25.37 14.19
N GLY A 169 12.53 25.30 13.67
CA GLY A 169 13.60 24.44 14.22
C GLY A 169 13.37 22.92 14.01
N LEU A 170 12.47 22.52 13.12
CA LEU A 170 12.04 21.15 12.98
C LEU A 170 12.96 20.27 12.10
N GLY A 171 13.84 20.88 11.28
CA GLY A 171 14.68 20.12 10.37
C GLY A 171 13.87 19.16 9.50
N TRP A 172 14.31 17.91 9.35
CA TRP A 172 13.61 16.88 8.58
C TRP A 172 12.18 16.60 9.07
N ARG A 173 11.84 16.91 10.32
CA ARG A 173 10.49 16.73 10.90
C ARG A 173 9.44 17.66 10.30
N VAL A 174 9.83 18.63 9.47
CA VAL A 174 8.89 19.43 8.67
C VAL A 174 7.98 18.55 7.83
N LEU A 175 8.43 17.35 7.45
CA LEU A 175 7.65 16.33 6.76
C LEU A 175 6.35 16.01 7.53
N PHE A 176 6.43 15.83 8.84
CA PHE A 176 5.26 15.53 9.67
C PHE A 176 4.25 16.68 9.66
N VAL A 177 4.74 17.91 9.77
CA VAL A 177 3.87 19.11 9.75
C VAL A 177 3.16 19.27 8.42
N ILE A 178 3.88 19.15 7.30
CA ILE A 178 3.29 19.24 5.95
C ILE A 178 2.21 18.17 5.78
N TYR A 179 2.48 16.93 6.16
CA TYR A 179 1.52 15.84 6.02
C TYR A 179 0.34 15.97 7.00
N ALA A 180 0.55 16.53 8.19
CA ALA A 180 -0.53 16.86 9.12
C ALA A 180 -1.48 17.91 8.53
N VAL A 181 -0.95 18.98 7.92
CA VAL A 181 -1.76 20.02 7.26
C VAL A 181 -2.57 19.42 6.11
N ILE A 182 -1.97 18.56 5.29
CA ILE A 182 -2.68 17.88 4.20
C ILE A 182 -3.78 16.94 4.75
N SER A 183 -3.53 16.25 5.89
CA SER A 183 -4.53 15.42 6.56
C SER A 183 -5.73 16.27 7.02
N LEU A 184 -5.49 17.44 7.61
CA LEU A 184 -6.55 18.36 8.03
C LEU A 184 -7.36 18.88 6.84
N LEU A 185 -6.69 19.17 5.71
CA LEU A 185 -7.36 19.54 4.47
C LEU A 185 -8.23 18.39 3.94
N ALA A 186 -7.72 17.16 3.96
CA ALA A 186 -8.46 15.96 3.55
C ALA A 186 -9.70 15.73 4.44
N ILE A 187 -9.57 15.89 5.77
CA ILE A 187 -10.69 15.83 6.72
C ILE A 187 -11.76 16.85 6.33
N SER A 188 -11.36 18.11 6.14
CA SER A 188 -12.29 19.21 5.87
C SER A 188 -13.05 18.99 4.55
N LEU A 189 -12.34 18.61 3.48
CA LEU A 189 -12.94 18.37 2.16
C LEU A 189 -13.82 17.12 2.15
N LEU A 190 -13.39 16.02 2.77
CA LEU A 190 -14.20 14.82 2.82
C LEU A 190 -15.43 15.01 3.71
N ALA A 191 -15.31 15.71 4.85
CA ALA A 191 -16.45 16.02 5.72
C ALA A 191 -17.53 16.82 4.99
N ALA A 192 -17.14 17.82 4.19
CA ALA A 192 -18.03 18.64 3.39
C ALA A 192 -18.66 17.90 2.19
N THR A 193 -18.12 16.73 1.79
CA THR A 193 -18.58 15.99 0.62
C THR A 193 -19.75 15.08 0.99
N SER A 194 -20.89 15.18 0.31
CA SER A 194 -21.99 14.22 0.48
C SER A 194 -21.74 12.97 -0.35
N ILE A 195 -21.65 11.82 0.32
CA ILE A 195 -21.52 10.48 -0.28
C ILE A 195 -22.68 9.64 0.25
N GLU A 196 -23.50 9.15 -0.65
CA GLU A 196 -24.57 8.20 -0.32
C GLU A 196 -23.96 6.82 -0.10
N GLU A 197 -24.30 6.19 1.02
CA GLU A 197 -23.80 4.88 1.38
C GLU A 197 -24.95 3.91 1.66
N ASP A 198 -24.86 2.72 1.06
CA ASP A 198 -25.70 1.60 1.45
C ASP A 198 -25.26 1.11 2.84
N ARG A 199 -26.08 1.36 3.85
CA ARG A 199 -25.78 0.87 5.20
C ARG A 199 -26.28 -0.55 5.35
N PRO A 200 -25.44 -1.50 5.81
CA PRO A 200 -25.91 -2.83 6.17
C PRO A 200 -26.92 -2.76 7.31
N VAL A 201 -27.95 -3.61 7.24
CA VAL A 201 -29.03 -3.65 8.22
C VAL A 201 -28.59 -4.20 9.59
N ALA A 202 -27.49 -4.96 9.63
CA ALA A 202 -27.01 -5.61 10.85
C ALA A 202 -25.52 -5.39 11.08
N ALA A 203 -25.13 -5.19 12.34
CA ALA A 203 -23.73 -5.16 12.76
C ALA A 203 -23.11 -6.56 12.63
N SER A 204 -21.92 -6.64 12.01
CA SER A 204 -21.15 -7.89 11.90
C SER A 204 -20.32 -8.13 13.15
N SER A 205 -20.09 -9.39 13.49
CA SER A 205 -19.12 -9.81 14.51
C SER A 205 -17.77 -10.19 13.86
N ILE A 206 -16.69 -10.25 14.65
CA ILE A 206 -15.37 -10.72 14.18
C ILE A 206 -15.50 -12.12 13.58
N GLY A 207 -16.24 -13.02 14.24
CA GLY A 207 -16.47 -14.37 13.74
C GLY A 207 -17.20 -14.39 12.39
N GLN A 208 -18.16 -13.49 12.17
CA GLN A 208 -18.85 -13.36 10.87
C GLN A 208 -17.92 -12.82 9.78
N CYS A 209 -17.01 -11.90 10.11
CA CYS A 209 -15.99 -11.44 9.18
C CYS A 209 -15.05 -12.58 8.79
N LEU A 210 -14.46 -13.28 9.78
CA LEU A 210 -13.54 -14.39 9.53
C LEU A 210 -14.22 -15.57 8.81
N LYS A 211 -15.51 -15.79 9.03
CA LYS A 211 -16.30 -16.80 8.31
C LYS A 211 -16.32 -16.59 6.79
N GLN A 212 -16.12 -15.34 6.31
CA GLN A 212 -16.01 -15.07 4.87
C GLN A 212 -14.79 -15.74 4.24
N LEU A 213 -13.74 -16.04 5.01
CA LEU A 213 -12.60 -16.85 4.53
C LEU A 213 -13.00 -18.29 4.18
N GLY A 214 -14.14 -18.78 4.69
CA GLY A 214 -14.74 -20.04 4.26
C GLY A 214 -15.26 -20.05 2.83
N ARG A 215 -15.43 -18.87 2.19
CA ARG A 215 -15.74 -18.75 0.76
C ARG A 215 -14.44 -18.93 -0.05
N PRO A 216 -14.31 -19.96 -0.89
CA PRO A 216 -13.02 -20.29 -1.54
C PRO A 216 -12.40 -19.10 -2.31
N PHE A 217 -13.23 -18.31 -2.99
CA PHE A 217 -12.74 -17.17 -3.76
C PHE A 217 -12.18 -16.05 -2.87
N ILE A 218 -12.80 -15.80 -1.69
CA ILE A 218 -12.32 -14.81 -0.72
C ILE A 218 -11.00 -15.26 -0.10
N LEU A 219 -10.89 -16.54 0.27
CA LEU A 219 -9.62 -17.10 0.78
C LEU A 219 -8.50 -16.99 -0.27
N LEU A 220 -8.79 -17.35 -1.51
CA LEU A 220 -7.82 -17.22 -2.61
C LEU A 220 -7.40 -15.77 -2.81
N SER A 221 -8.34 -14.82 -2.73
CA SER A 221 -8.04 -13.39 -2.84
C SER A 221 -7.19 -12.89 -1.66
N PHE A 222 -7.49 -13.31 -0.44
CA PHE A 222 -6.72 -13.00 0.76
C PHE A 222 -5.26 -13.47 0.63
N LEU A 223 -5.06 -14.74 0.25
CA LEU A 223 -3.72 -15.28 0.00
C LEU A 223 -3.02 -14.59 -1.18
N GLY A 224 -3.78 -14.19 -2.21
CA GLY A 224 -3.25 -13.41 -3.33
C GLY A 224 -2.70 -12.05 -2.90
N ILE A 225 -3.39 -11.36 -1.99
CA ILE A 225 -2.90 -10.10 -1.41
C ILE A 225 -1.67 -10.34 -0.52
N MET A 226 -1.66 -11.43 0.26
CA MET A 226 -0.46 -11.80 1.03
C MET A 226 0.76 -12.01 0.13
N CYS A 227 0.59 -12.73 -0.99
CA CYS A 227 1.66 -12.94 -1.96
C CYS A 227 2.10 -11.62 -2.61
N HIS A 228 1.15 -10.78 -3.04
CA HIS A 228 1.44 -9.47 -3.62
C HIS A 228 2.33 -8.63 -2.72
N VAL A 229 1.93 -8.46 -1.45
CA VAL A 229 2.68 -7.63 -0.49
C VAL A 229 4.00 -8.30 -0.10
N GLY A 230 4.00 -9.64 0.01
CA GLY A 230 5.23 -10.39 0.25
C GLY A 230 6.28 -10.20 -0.86
N ILE A 231 5.85 -10.19 -2.13
CA ILE A 231 6.70 -9.91 -3.29
C ILE A 231 7.15 -8.43 -3.27
N ASP A 232 6.25 -7.51 -2.93
CA ASP A 232 6.53 -6.08 -2.84
C ASP A 232 7.66 -5.78 -1.85
N VAL A 233 7.46 -6.14 -0.58
CA VAL A 233 8.44 -5.96 0.49
C VAL A 233 9.69 -6.79 0.22
N GLY A 234 9.50 -8.04 -0.23
CA GLY A 234 10.58 -8.96 -0.54
C GLY A 234 11.52 -8.43 -1.62
N THR A 235 11.00 -7.91 -2.72
CA THR A 235 11.84 -7.34 -3.79
C THR A 235 12.61 -6.14 -3.28
N ASN A 236 12.00 -5.25 -2.51
CA ASN A 236 12.66 -4.07 -1.95
C ASN A 236 13.83 -4.42 -1.02
N THR A 237 13.69 -5.46 -0.22
CA THR A 237 14.73 -5.89 0.73
C THR A 237 15.81 -6.74 0.07
N THR A 238 15.46 -7.54 -0.94
CA THR A 238 16.36 -8.54 -1.54
C THR A 238 17.11 -7.99 -2.75
N ALA A 239 16.51 -7.05 -3.52
CA ALA A 239 17.15 -6.54 -4.74
C ALA A 239 18.55 -5.94 -4.51
N PRO A 240 18.77 -5.06 -3.51
CA PRO A 240 20.13 -4.61 -3.19
C PRO A 240 21.07 -5.75 -2.77
N LYS A 241 20.57 -6.69 -1.97
CA LYS A 241 21.37 -7.81 -1.47
C LYS A 241 21.85 -8.75 -2.58
N ILE A 242 21.02 -9.00 -3.59
CA ILE A 242 21.40 -9.78 -4.79
C ILE A 242 22.55 -9.08 -5.52
N ILE A 243 22.48 -7.76 -5.68
CA ILE A 243 23.51 -6.99 -6.38
C ILE A 243 24.82 -7.02 -5.61
N ILE A 244 24.77 -6.87 -4.27
CA ILE A 244 25.97 -6.99 -3.41
C ILE A 244 26.55 -8.40 -3.53
N GLU A 245 25.72 -9.44 -3.38
CA GLU A 245 26.16 -10.84 -3.39
C GLU A 245 26.81 -11.25 -4.71
N ARG A 246 26.24 -10.82 -5.86
CA ARG A 246 26.68 -11.28 -7.18
C ARG A 246 27.70 -10.40 -7.86
N LEU A 247 27.63 -9.09 -7.63
CA LEU A 247 28.47 -8.14 -8.34
C LEU A 247 29.51 -7.48 -7.43
N GLY A 248 29.46 -7.72 -6.11
CA GLY A 248 30.38 -7.12 -5.15
C GLY A 248 30.25 -5.59 -5.06
N LEU A 249 29.15 -5.00 -5.51
CA LEU A 249 28.96 -3.55 -5.47
C LEU A 249 28.72 -3.07 -4.02
N PRO A 250 29.20 -1.87 -3.66
CA PRO A 250 28.93 -1.30 -2.35
C PRO A 250 27.42 -1.02 -2.16
N LEU A 251 26.98 -0.96 -0.91
CA LEU A 251 25.57 -0.77 -0.56
C LEU A 251 24.97 0.52 -1.15
N GLU A 252 25.77 1.57 -1.27
CA GLU A 252 25.36 2.86 -1.86
C GLU A 252 24.90 2.70 -3.31
N ASP A 253 25.63 1.95 -4.12
CA ASP A 253 25.30 1.68 -5.52
C ASP A 253 24.19 0.62 -5.64
N ALA A 254 24.23 -0.41 -4.82
CA ALA A 254 23.23 -1.47 -4.80
C ALA A 254 21.83 -0.95 -4.38
N GLY A 255 21.78 0.08 -3.54
CA GLY A 255 20.54 0.71 -3.10
C GLY A 255 19.71 1.29 -4.23
N PHE A 256 20.32 1.63 -5.38
CA PHE A 256 19.60 2.10 -6.57
C PHE A 256 18.60 1.06 -7.12
N ALA A 257 18.79 -0.21 -6.85
CA ALA A 257 17.88 -1.29 -7.22
C ALA A 257 16.45 -1.08 -6.66
N THR A 258 16.36 -0.64 -5.39
CA THR A 258 15.07 -0.30 -4.77
C THR A 258 14.41 0.89 -5.49
N GLY A 259 15.19 1.89 -5.89
CA GLY A 259 14.71 3.02 -6.68
C GLY A 259 14.10 2.57 -8.02
N ILE A 260 14.77 1.66 -8.74
CA ILE A 260 14.23 1.08 -9.98
C ILE A 260 12.89 0.40 -9.75
N TYR A 261 12.77 -0.42 -8.70
CA TYR A 261 11.53 -1.08 -8.36
C TYR A 261 10.38 -0.06 -8.20
N PHE A 262 10.57 0.97 -7.38
CA PHE A 262 9.54 1.97 -7.12
C PHE A 262 9.19 2.83 -8.32
N ILE A 263 10.18 3.20 -9.16
CA ILE A 263 9.94 3.94 -10.41
C ILE A 263 9.02 3.11 -11.31
N PHE A 264 9.37 1.86 -11.60
CA PHE A 264 8.57 1.01 -12.48
C PHE A 264 7.21 0.65 -11.87
N ARG A 265 7.11 0.48 -10.55
CA ARG A 265 5.85 0.30 -9.84
C ARG A 265 4.93 1.51 -9.99
N THR A 266 5.46 2.72 -9.82
CA THR A 266 4.69 3.97 -9.96
C THR A 266 4.21 4.17 -11.39
N ILE A 267 5.09 3.98 -12.39
CA ILE A 267 4.74 3.99 -13.81
C ILE A 267 3.67 2.94 -14.11
N GLY A 268 3.81 1.73 -13.57
CA GLY A 268 2.84 0.64 -13.72
C GLY A 268 1.47 0.97 -13.13
N CYS A 269 1.39 1.61 -11.96
CA CYS A 269 0.14 2.09 -11.40
C CYS A 269 -0.50 3.16 -12.30
N PHE A 270 0.28 4.12 -12.78
CA PHE A 270 -0.23 5.16 -13.68
C PHE A 270 -0.79 4.58 -14.98
N LEU A 271 0.02 3.82 -15.70
CA LEU A 271 -0.38 3.23 -16.98
C LEU A 271 -1.51 2.20 -16.80
N GLY A 272 -1.45 1.39 -15.74
CA GLY A 272 -2.46 0.39 -15.43
C GLY A 272 -3.84 0.98 -15.22
N ALA A 273 -3.94 2.19 -14.65
CA ALA A 273 -5.22 2.88 -14.49
C ALA A 273 -5.92 3.16 -15.84
N PHE A 274 -5.16 3.38 -16.90
CA PHE A 274 -5.71 3.57 -18.26
C PHE A 274 -5.89 2.24 -18.99
N ILE A 275 -4.92 1.34 -18.90
CA ILE A 275 -4.94 0.04 -19.59
C ILE A 275 -6.12 -0.81 -19.08
N LEU A 276 -6.42 -0.83 -17.79
CA LEU A 276 -7.57 -1.55 -17.21
C LEU A 276 -8.94 -1.03 -17.66
N ARG A 277 -8.98 0.10 -18.35
CA ARG A 277 -10.22 0.57 -19.04
C ARG A 277 -10.38 -0.02 -20.44
N ALA A 278 -9.27 -0.45 -21.05
CA ALA A 278 -9.22 -0.90 -22.42
C ALA A 278 -9.21 -2.44 -22.54
N ILE A 279 -8.62 -3.13 -21.56
CA ILE A 279 -8.50 -4.60 -21.58
C ILE A 279 -9.13 -5.22 -20.33
N SER A 280 -9.50 -6.51 -20.42
CA SER A 280 -10.09 -7.20 -19.27
C SER A 280 -9.11 -7.32 -18.10
N PRO A 281 -9.59 -7.21 -16.85
CA PRO A 281 -8.75 -7.38 -15.66
C PRO A 281 -8.01 -8.72 -15.63
N LYS A 282 -8.61 -9.78 -16.18
CA LYS A 282 -7.98 -11.11 -16.28
C LYS A 282 -6.75 -11.10 -17.19
N LEU A 283 -6.86 -10.51 -18.39
CA LEU A 283 -5.74 -10.43 -19.33
C LEU A 283 -4.63 -9.55 -18.78
N PHE A 284 -5.00 -8.39 -18.21
CA PHE A 284 -4.03 -7.48 -17.58
C PHE A 284 -3.26 -8.18 -16.45
N PHE A 285 -3.98 -8.87 -15.56
CA PHE A 285 -3.38 -9.61 -14.44
C PHE A 285 -2.44 -10.73 -14.94
N ALA A 286 -2.84 -11.47 -15.98
CA ALA A 286 -2.01 -12.52 -16.58
C ALA A 286 -0.69 -11.94 -17.11
N ILE A 287 -0.73 -10.84 -17.86
CA ILE A 287 0.45 -10.16 -18.38
C ILE A 287 1.34 -9.70 -17.23
N SER A 288 0.76 -9.08 -16.21
CA SER A 288 1.47 -8.60 -15.01
C SER A 288 2.22 -9.74 -14.29
N VAL A 289 1.56 -10.88 -14.09
CA VAL A 289 2.18 -12.06 -13.45
C VAL A 289 3.27 -12.67 -14.32
N LEU A 290 3.09 -12.74 -15.64
CA LEU A 290 4.13 -13.21 -16.57
C LEU A 290 5.37 -12.30 -16.54
N MET A 291 5.18 -10.98 -16.48
CA MET A 291 6.31 -10.03 -16.31
C MET A 291 7.06 -10.30 -15.01
N MET A 292 6.34 -10.54 -13.90
CA MET A 292 6.99 -10.90 -12.63
C MET A 292 7.74 -12.22 -12.70
N LEU A 293 7.21 -13.26 -13.39
CA LEU A 293 7.92 -14.53 -13.57
C LEU A 293 9.20 -14.35 -14.38
N VAL A 294 9.16 -13.58 -15.46
CA VAL A 294 10.38 -13.23 -16.22
C VAL A 294 11.37 -12.49 -15.33
N GLY A 295 10.90 -11.52 -14.56
CA GLY A 295 11.72 -10.79 -13.59
C GLY A 295 12.38 -11.69 -12.56
N MET A 296 11.63 -12.62 -11.95
CA MET A 296 12.18 -13.61 -10.99
C MET A 296 13.22 -14.52 -11.65
N SER A 297 12.98 -14.94 -12.92
CA SER A 297 13.95 -15.72 -13.68
C SER A 297 15.26 -14.97 -13.93
N LEU A 298 15.18 -13.68 -14.27
CA LEU A 298 16.36 -12.83 -14.43
C LEU A 298 17.12 -12.66 -13.10
N LEU A 299 16.42 -12.47 -12.00
CA LEU A 299 17.04 -12.41 -10.67
C LEU A 299 17.65 -13.76 -10.25
N ALA A 300 17.10 -14.88 -10.72
CA ALA A 300 17.64 -16.20 -10.39
C ALA A 300 18.87 -16.59 -11.20
N LEU A 301 18.92 -16.22 -12.48
CA LEU A 301 19.83 -16.82 -13.47
C LEU A 301 20.92 -15.87 -13.98
N CYS A 302 20.79 -14.53 -13.77
CA CYS A 302 21.73 -13.57 -14.34
C CYS A 302 22.68 -13.01 -13.29
N ASP A 303 23.94 -12.79 -13.72
CA ASP A 303 25.04 -12.28 -12.88
C ASP A 303 25.61 -10.96 -13.44
N THR A 304 24.81 -10.19 -14.19
CA THR A 304 25.21 -8.88 -14.71
C THR A 304 24.16 -7.82 -14.38
N LEU A 305 24.58 -6.57 -14.27
CA LEU A 305 23.77 -5.48 -13.73
C LEU A 305 22.51 -5.20 -14.57
N ALA A 306 22.64 -5.16 -15.91
CA ALA A 306 21.54 -4.79 -16.78
C ALA A 306 20.35 -5.78 -16.73
N PRO A 307 20.53 -7.12 -16.83
CA PRO A 307 19.44 -8.07 -16.63
C PRO A 307 18.85 -8.04 -15.21
N LEU A 308 19.67 -7.85 -14.17
CA LEU A 308 19.18 -7.74 -12.79
C LEU A 308 18.26 -6.53 -12.63
N TYR A 309 18.67 -5.35 -13.11
CA TYR A 309 17.83 -4.15 -13.09
C TYR A 309 16.57 -4.29 -13.94
N THR A 310 16.68 -4.94 -15.10
CA THR A 310 15.51 -5.26 -15.94
C THR A 310 14.53 -6.15 -15.18
N GLY A 311 15.04 -7.20 -14.51
CA GLY A 311 14.23 -8.10 -13.69
C GLY A 311 13.49 -7.37 -12.57
N ILE A 312 14.20 -6.51 -11.82
CA ILE A 312 13.63 -5.69 -10.75
C ILE A 312 12.53 -4.76 -11.31
N GLY A 313 12.79 -4.10 -12.43
CA GLY A 313 11.82 -3.24 -13.11
C GLY A 313 10.57 -4.00 -13.57
N LEU A 314 10.74 -5.19 -14.15
CA LEU A 314 9.62 -6.05 -14.56
C LEU A 314 8.78 -6.51 -13.39
N ILE A 315 9.40 -6.86 -12.25
CA ILE A 315 8.70 -7.21 -11.02
C ILE A 315 7.91 -6.00 -10.50
N GLY A 316 8.56 -4.82 -10.44
CA GLY A 316 7.92 -3.59 -9.98
C GLY A 316 6.70 -3.21 -10.84
N PHE A 317 6.85 -3.21 -12.16
CA PHE A 317 5.76 -2.91 -13.09
C PHE A 317 4.65 -3.97 -13.00
N GLY A 318 4.99 -5.27 -13.00
CA GLY A 318 4.03 -6.36 -12.92
C GLY A 318 3.25 -6.36 -11.61
N ASN A 319 3.93 -6.10 -10.48
CA ASN A 319 3.29 -6.11 -9.16
C ASN A 319 2.40 -4.88 -8.89
N SER A 320 2.56 -3.80 -9.66
CA SER A 320 1.94 -2.49 -9.43
C SER A 320 0.42 -2.50 -9.26
N ASN A 321 -0.29 -3.37 -10.00
CA ASN A 321 -1.76 -3.36 -10.07
C ASN A 321 -2.41 -4.62 -9.49
N ILE A 322 -1.63 -5.57 -9.01
CA ILE A 322 -2.10 -6.86 -8.48
C ILE A 322 -3.10 -6.65 -7.35
N PHE A 323 -2.77 -5.77 -6.39
CA PHE A 323 -3.66 -5.40 -5.29
C PHE A 323 -5.02 -4.92 -5.81
N SER A 324 -5.02 -3.94 -6.70
CA SER A 324 -6.26 -3.30 -7.20
C SER A 324 -7.18 -4.29 -7.91
N VAL A 325 -6.61 -5.20 -8.68
CA VAL A 325 -7.39 -6.23 -9.38
C VAL A 325 -7.95 -7.24 -8.39
N ILE A 326 -7.15 -7.82 -7.49
CA ILE A 326 -7.63 -8.79 -6.50
C ILE A 326 -8.69 -8.17 -5.61
N PHE A 327 -8.43 -6.98 -5.08
CA PHE A 327 -9.32 -6.28 -4.17
C PHE A 327 -10.67 -5.99 -4.84
N SER A 328 -10.67 -5.47 -6.07
CA SER A 328 -11.90 -5.19 -6.82
C SER A 328 -12.71 -6.46 -7.08
N GLN A 329 -12.05 -7.55 -7.48
CA GLN A 329 -12.69 -8.85 -7.71
C GLN A 329 -13.34 -9.40 -6.42
N ALA A 330 -12.65 -9.29 -5.27
CA ALA A 330 -13.18 -9.74 -3.98
C ALA A 330 -14.42 -8.93 -3.57
N LEU A 331 -14.40 -7.58 -3.73
CA LEU A 331 -15.54 -6.72 -3.40
C LEU A 331 -16.75 -6.94 -4.32
N VAL A 332 -16.52 -7.20 -5.61
CA VAL A 332 -17.60 -7.49 -6.56
C VAL A 332 -18.20 -8.88 -6.29
N TYR A 333 -17.36 -9.86 -5.98
CA TYR A 333 -17.81 -11.21 -5.64
C TYR A 333 -18.70 -11.26 -4.39
N ALA A 334 -18.37 -10.47 -3.38
CA ALA A 334 -19.09 -10.41 -2.10
C ALA A 334 -19.76 -9.05 -1.93
N SER A 335 -20.61 -8.66 -2.89
CA SER A 335 -21.27 -7.36 -2.93
C SER A 335 -22.16 -7.07 -1.72
N ASP A 336 -22.67 -8.13 -1.06
CA ASP A 336 -23.46 -8.12 0.16
C ASP A 336 -22.62 -7.91 1.44
N LYS A 337 -21.30 -8.16 1.38
CA LYS A 337 -20.36 -8.17 2.52
C LYS A 337 -19.07 -7.39 2.24
N LYS A 338 -19.17 -6.28 1.49
CA LYS A 338 -18.01 -5.49 1.05
C LYS A 338 -17.13 -5.01 2.20
N ASN A 339 -17.72 -4.62 3.33
CA ASN A 339 -16.98 -4.09 4.46
C ASN A 339 -16.18 -5.17 5.19
N GLU A 340 -16.80 -6.33 5.43
CA GLU A 340 -16.15 -7.49 6.04
C GLU A 340 -15.02 -8.01 5.15
N VAL A 341 -15.28 -8.14 3.85
CA VAL A 341 -14.29 -8.59 2.87
C VAL A 341 -13.16 -7.58 2.71
N SER A 342 -13.45 -6.29 2.73
CA SER A 342 -12.40 -5.26 2.74
C SER A 342 -11.45 -5.43 3.93
N GLY A 343 -12.01 -5.61 5.14
CA GLY A 343 -11.20 -5.85 6.34
C GLY A 343 -10.29 -7.06 6.19
N LEU A 344 -10.79 -8.17 5.63
CA LEU A 344 -10.00 -9.37 5.38
C LEU A 344 -8.91 -9.15 4.33
N MET A 345 -9.24 -8.47 3.22
CA MET A 345 -8.25 -8.20 2.18
C MET A 345 -7.10 -7.33 2.70
N ILE A 346 -7.41 -6.31 3.51
CA ILE A 346 -6.38 -5.46 4.11
C ILE A 346 -5.60 -6.19 5.22
N MET A 347 -6.23 -7.09 5.96
CA MET A 347 -5.51 -7.98 6.88
C MET A 347 -4.44 -8.82 6.14
N GLY A 348 -4.68 -9.14 4.86
CA GLY A 348 -3.70 -9.83 4.00
C GLY A 348 -2.38 -9.08 3.80
N LEU A 349 -2.33 -7.75 4.07
CA LEU A 349 -1.08 -6.98 4.05
C LEU A 349 -0.05 -7.49 5.07
N PHE A 350 -0.47 -8.29 6.05
CA PHE A 350 0.41 -9.03 6.95
C PHE A 350 1.38 -9.98 6.19
N GLY A 351 1.11 -10.29 4.94
CA GLY A 351 2.06 -10.95 4.04
C GLY A 351 3.42 -10.26 3.98
N GLY A 352 3.46 -8.92 4.14
CA GLY A 352 4.70 -8.14 4.28
C GLY A 352 5.53 -8.45 5.53
N THR A 353 5.00 -9.19 6.49
CA THR A 353 5.75 -9.74 7.63
C THR A 353 6.13 -11.21 7.36
N VAL A 354 5.19 -12.01 6.84
CA VAL A 354 5.37 -13.46 6.67
C VAL A 354 6.44 -13.78 5.62
N PHE A 355 6.40 -13.11 4.46
CA PHE A 355 7.33 -13.40 3.37
C PHE A 355 8.79 -13.06 3.73
N PRO A 356 9.12 -11.86 4.25
CA PRO A 356 10.50 -11.55 4.63
C PRO A 356 11.09 -12.51 5.67
N LEU A 357 10.27 -13.00 6.60
CA LEU A 357 10.73 -14.04 7.55
C LEU A 357 11.11 -15.33 6.82
N ALA A 358 10.23 -15.84 5.95
CA ALA A 358 10.52 -17.05 5.17
C ALA A 358 11.72 -16.84 4.23
N MET A 359 11.84 -15.65 3.64
CA MET A 359 12.96 -15.28 2.78
C MET A 359 14.28 -15.21 3.53
N GLY A 360 14.27 -14.69 4.77
CA GLY A 360 15.45 -14.65 5.63
C GLY A 360 16.00 -16.05 5.88
N TYR A 361 15.14 -16.97 6.35
CA TYR A 361 15.54 -18.38 6.56
C TYR A 361 16.04 -19.06 5.29
N ALA A 362 15.39 -18.81 4.16
CA ALA A 362 15.82 -19.38 2.88
C ALA A 362 17.17 -18.77 2.41
N ALA A 363 17.36 -17.46 2.61
CA ALA A 363 18.61 -16.79 2.25
C ALA A 363 19.78 -17.23 3.12
N ASP A 364 19.55 -17.46 4.40
CA ASP A 364 20.58 -18.01 5.32
C ASP A 364 21.03 -19.42 4.90
N ALA A 365 20.12 -20.21 4.31
CA ALA A 365 20.42 -21.58 3.89
C ALA A 365 21.16 -21.67 2.54
N VAL A 366 20.79 -20.87 1.54
CA VAL A 366 21.24 -21.02 0.14
C VAL A 366 21.59 -19.68 -0.54
N GLY A 367 21.78 -18.59 0.22
CA GLY A 367 22.02 -17.25 -0.32
C GLY A 367 20.76 -16.56 -0.83
N GLN A 368 20.92 -15.40 -1.47
CA GLN A 368 19.77 -14.59 -1.91
C GLN A 368 18.87 -15.29 -2.96
N ILE A 369 19.35 -16.34 -3.61
CA ILE A 369 18.54 -17.21 -4.47
C ILE A 369 17.39 -17.85 -3.69
N GLY A 370 17.57 -18.16 -2.40
CA GLY A 370 16.53 -18.68 -1.53
C GLY A 370 15.40 -17.67 -1.33
N ALA A 371 15.72 -16.39 -1.14
CA ALA A 371 14.72 -15.33 -1.06
C ALA A 371 13.94 -15.18 -2.37
N VAL A 372 14.63 -15.24 -3.52
CA VAL A 372 14.01 -15.24 -4.86
C VAL A 372 13.06 -16.43 -5.03
N ALA A 373 13.46 -17.62 -4.57
CA ALA A 373 12.61 -18.82 -4.63
C ALA A 373 11.31 -18.65 -3.83
N VAL A 374 11.38 -18.10 -2.62
CA VAL A 374 10.18 -17.82 -1.80
C VAL A 374 9.25 -16.83 -2.51
N MET A 375 9.78 -15.74 -3.06
CA MET A 375 8.98 -14.79 -3.85
C MET A 375 8.37 -15.45 -5.10
N THR A 376 9.14 -16.33 -5.78
CA THR A 376 8.67 -17.05 -6.97
C THR A 376 7.46 -17.95 -6.63
N VAL A 377 7.44 -18.61 -5.47
CA VAL A 377 6.25 -19.36 -5.00
C VAL A 377 5.03 -18.42 -4.91
N GLY A 378 5.21 -17.20 -4.40
CA GLY A 378 4.15 -16.19 -4.40
C GLY A 378 3.67 -15.81 -5.80
N VAL A 379 4.58 -15.63 -6.76
CA VAL A 379 4.24 -15.32 -8.16
C VAL A 379 3.51 -16.49 -8.82
N LEU A 380 3.94 -17.74 -8.58
CA LEU A 380 3.24 -18.94 -9.08
C LEU A 380 1.82 -19.06 -8.49
N TYR A 381 1.66 -18.69 -7.22
CA TYR A 381 0.32 -18.60 -6.64
C TYR A 381 -0.55 -17.56 -7.37
N LEU A 382 -0.02 -16.38 -7.67
CA LEU A 382 -0.74 -15.35 -8.44
C LEU A 382 -1.07 -15.83 -9.86
N LEU A 383 -0.19 -16.62 -10.49
CA LEU A 383 -0.47 -17.25 -11.79
C LEU A 383 -1.68 -18.20 -11.68
N TYR A 384 -1.72 -19.04 -10.64
CA TYR A 384 -2.89 -19.89 -10.37
C TYR A 384 -4.15 -19.03 -10.13
N TYR A 385 -4.05 -17.96 -9.36
CA TYR A 385 -5.18 -17.05 -9.08
C TYR A 385 -5.75 -16.43 -10.37
N THR A 386 -4.93 -16.20 -11.41
CA THR A 386 -5.36 -15.69 -12.72
C THR A 386 -6.49 -16.54 -13.34
N LEU A 387 -6.46 -17.87 -13.12
CA LEU A 387 -7.49 -18.78 -13.63
C LEU A 387 -8.85 -18.55 -12.93
N LYS A 388 -8.87 -17.94 -11.75
CA LYS A 388 -10.07 -17.72 -10.94
C LYS A 388 -10.68 -16.33 -11.16
N ILE A 389 -9.97 -15.39 -11.79
CA ILE A 389 -10.47 -14.05 -12.11
C ILE A 389 -11.63 -14.17 -13.09
N LYS A 390 -12.76 -13.56 -12.72
CA LYS A 390 -13.95 -13.49 -13.57
C LYS A 390 -13.88 -12.28 -14.52
N LYS A 391 -14.51 -12.41 -15.67
CA LYS A 391 -14.84 -11.21 -16.47
C LYS A 391 -15.93 -10.45 -15.73
N ILE A 392 -15.63 -9.21 -15.36
CA ILE A 392 -16.59 -8.24 -14.82
C ILE A 392 -17.05 -7.37 -15.97
#